data_519184c8ed7cc0e5a284d3547d31fedb
#
_entry.id   519184c8ed7cc0e5a284d3547d31fedb
#
_cell.length_a   1.000
_cell.length_b   1.000
_cell.length_c   1.000
_cell.angle_alpha   90.00
_cell.angle_beta   90.00
_cell.angle_gamma   90.00
#
_symmetry.space_group_name_H-M   'P 1'
#
loop_
_entity.id
_entity.type
_entity.pdbx_description
1 polymer ?
#
loop_
_entity_poly.entity_id
_entity_poly.type
_entity_poly.pdbx_seq_one_letter_code
_entity_poly.pdbx_strand_id
1 'polypeptide(L)'
;MKELNIALLGLGTVGSGVVKIIEENRQQIKDTINKDIVIKHILVRDKSKKRPLNISQYHLTEDINDILNDNSIDIVVEVMGGIEPTVDWLRTALKNKKHVITANKDLLAVHLKLLEDLAEENGVALKFEASVAGGIPIVNAINNGLNANNISKFMGIFNGTSNFILSKMTHEQTTFKDALEEAQRLGFAEADPTDDVEGVDAARKVVITSYLSFNQVIKLNDVKLVGISDITLADINAASALNYKIKLIGKGTYENGYVNASVEPTLIHKNHQLAAVENEYNAIYVIGDAVGDTMFYGKGAGSLATGSAVVSDLLNVALFFESNLHTLPPHFELKTEETKEMMDGAEPVVIQEKSNYYIVISNNNKSLEKVEYDIKKKLPFHKSLQLVERDQDTYAIIVTGIETSPEKVLNQSGFNIKKVYPVEGV
;
A
#
# COMPACT_ATOMS: atom_id res chain seq x y z
N MET A 1 -30.52 17.67 -19.55
CA MET A 1 -29.25 17.62 -18.82
C MET A 1 -28.65 16.28 -19.14
N LYS A 2 -27.33 16.19 -19.39
CA LYS A 2 -26.70 14.89 -19.69
C LYS A 2 -26.61 14.10 -18.39
N GLU A 3 -26.93 12.81 -18.45
CA GLU A 3 -26.74 11.85 -17.36
C GLU A 3 -25.40 11.13 -17.54
N LEU A 4 -24.77 10.74 -16.43
CA LEU A 4 -23.65 9.81 -16.39
C LEU A 4 -24.15 8.53 -15.74
N ASN A 5 -24.33 7.50 -16.55
CA ASN A 5 -24.89 6.24 -16.10
C ASN A 5 -23.81 5.30 -15.58
N ILE A 6 -23.95 4.86 -14.35
CA ILE A 6 -22.98 3.95 -13.74
C ILE A 6 -23.65 2.64 -13.33
N ALA A 7 -22.88 1.57 -13.31
CA ALA A 7 -23.21 0.33 -12.62
C ALA A 7 -22.24 0.09 -11.47
N LEU A 8 -22.76 -0.35 -10.33
CA LEU A 8 -21.98 -0.65 -9.14
C LEU A 8 -21.91 -2.17 -8.95
N LEU A 9 -20.71 -2.74 -8.97
CA LEU A 9 -20.47 -4.14 -8.65
C LEU A 9 -20.13 -4.26 -7.17
N GLY A 10 -21.12 -4.66 -6.37
CA GLY A 10 -21.02 -4.80 -4.91
C GLY A 10 -21.67 -3.66 -4.13
N LEU A 11 -22.44 -4.04 -3.12
CA LEU A 11 -23.08 -3.13 -2.16
C LEU A 11 -22.73 -3.54 -0.72
N GLY A 12 -21.45 -3.73 -0.49
CA GLY A 12 -20.83 -3.94 0.82
C GLY A 12 -20.45 -2.62 1.49
N THR A 13 -19.42 -2.65 2.33
CA THR A 13 -18.92 -1.46 3.07
C THR A 13 -18.57 -0.31 2.13
N VAL A 14 -17.76 -0.55 1.10
CA VAL A 14 -17.32 0.50 0.16
C VAL A 14 -18.46 0.94 -0.75
N GLY A 15 -19.20 0.01 -1.36
CA GLY A 15 -20.30 0.34 -2.25
C GLY A 15 -21.41 1.14 -1.55
N SER A 16 -21.69 0.83 -0.29
CA SER A 16 -22.61 1.64 0.54
C SER A 16 -22.09 3.06 0.77
N GLY A 17 -20.78 3.21 0.96
CA GLY A 17 -20.14 4.52 1.07
C GLY A 17 -20.24 5.33 -0.21
N VAL A 18 -20.03 4.70 -1.37
CA VAL A 18 -20.16 5.33 -2.70
C VAL A 18 -21.58 5.85 -2.91
N VAL A 19 -22.59 5.00 -2.68
CA VAL A 19 -24.01 5.40 -2.81
C VAL A 19 -24.31 6.58 -1.90
N LYS A 20 -23.93 6.49 -0.63
CA LYS A 20 -24.17 7.54 0.35
C LYS A 20 -23.55 8.87 -0.05
N ILE A 21 -22.29 8.88 -0.51
CA ILE A 21 -21.60 10.11 -0.94
C ILE A 21 -22.29 10.73 -2.17
N ILE A 22 -22.67 9.90 -3.17
CA ILE A 22 -23.38 10.38 -4.36
C ILE A 22 -24.72 11.02 -3.98
N GLU A 23 -25.47 10.39 -3.05
CA GLU A 23 -26.78 10.93 -2.62
C GLU A 23 -26.63 12.22 -1.80
N GLU A 24 -25.76 12.21 -0.78
CA GLU A 24 -25.60 13.35 0.13
C GLU A 24 -24.98 14.59 -0.56
N ASN A 25 -24.06 14.36 -1.51
CA ASN A 25 -23.35 15.44 -2.20
C ASN A 25 -23.85 15.65 -3.64
N ARG A 26 -25.05 15.14 -3.98
CA ARG A 26 -25.59 15.14 -5.36
C ARG A 26 -25.51 16.49 -6.04
N GLN A 27 -25.91 17.58 -5.37
CA GLN A 27 -25.90 18.91 -5.97
C GLN A 27 -24.46 19.40 -6.23
N GLN A 28 -23.56 19.24 -5.28
CA GLN A 28 -22.16 19.61 -5.42
C GLN A 28 -21.48 18.83 -6.56
N ILE A 29 -21.72 17.51 -6.62
CA ILE A 29 -21.21 16.64 -7.68
C ILE A 29 -21.72 17.14 -9.04
N LYS A 30 -23.01 17.39 -9.13
CA LYS A 30 -23.64 17.90 -10.36
C LYS A 30 -23.08 19.24 -10.81
N ASP A 31 -22.83 20.15 -9.88
CA ASP A 31 -22.23 21.46 -10.19
C ASP A 31 -20.78 21.31 -10.65
N THR A 32 -20.07 20.29 -10.15
CA THR A 32 -18.67 20.02 -10.51
C THR A 32 -18.54 19.45 -11.92
N ILE A 33 -19.37 18.48 -12.30
CA ILE A 33 -19.24 17.75 -13.58
C ILE A 33 -20.30 18.11 -14.61
N ASN A 34 -21.21 19.04 -14.30
CA ASN A 34 -22.35 19.43 -15.14
C ASN A 34 -23.22 18.27 -15.65
N LYS A 35 -23.26 17.17 -14.89
CA LYS A 35 -24.02 15.95 -15.17
C LYS A 35 -24.66 15.43 -13.89
N ASP A 36 -25.72 14.64 -14.04
CA ASP A 36 -26.30 13.91 -12.90
C ASP A 36 -25.79 12.46 -12.95
N ILE A 37 -25.27 11.94 -11.85
CA ILE A 37 -24.85 10.53 -11.76
C ILE A 37 -26.07 9.67 -11.51
N VAL A 38 -26.33 8.71 -12.40
CA VAL A 38 -27.43 7.77 -12.30
C VAL A 38 -26.89 6.35 -12.10
N ILE A 39 -27.17 5.76 -10.93
CA ILE A 39 -26.85 4.35 -10.68
C ILE A 39 -27.92 3.48 -11.32
N LYS A 40 -27.65 2.94 -12.49
CA LYS A 40 -28.58 2.11 -13.30
C LYS A 40 -28.78 0.74 -12.67
N HIS A 41 -27.67 0.07 -12.35
CA HIS A 41 -27.68 -1.29 -11.82
C HIS A 41 -26.72 -1.41 -10.64
N ILE A 42 -27.09 -2.23 -9.67
CA ILE A 42 -26.22 -2.65 -8.59
C ILE A 42 -26.17 -4.18 -8.58
N LEU A 43 -24.99 -4.74 -8.89
CA LEU A 43 -24.77 -6.18 -8.79
C LEU A 43 -24.60 -6.59 -7.34
N VAL A 44 -25.35 -7.58 -6.91
CA VAL A 44 -25.27 -8.15 -5.56
C VAL A 44 -25.35 -9.69 -5.63
N ARG A 45 -24.79 -10.37 -4.63
CA ARG A 45 -24.87 -11.84 -4.53
C ARG A 45 -26.25 -12.33 -4.13
N ASP A 46 -27.00 -11.51 -3.39
CA ASP A 46 -28.32 -11.84 -2.84
C ASP A 46 -29.14 -10.54 -2.69
N LYS A 47 -30.19 -10.44 -3.53
CA LYS A 47 -31.12 -9.31 -3.52
C LYS A 47 -31.96 -9.25 -2.25
N SER A 48 -32.21 -10.38 -1.59
CA SER A 48 -33.04 -10.48 -0.39
C SER A 48 -32.35 -9.98 0.89
N LYS A 49 -31.00 -9.88 0.87
CA LYS A 49 -30.21 -9.44 2.02
C LYS A 49 -30.61 -8.02 2.44
N LYS A 50 -31.01 -7.87 3.72
CA LYS A 50 -31.27 -6.54 4.30
C LYS A 50 -30.00 -5.70 4.33
N ARG A 51 -30.13 -4.45 3.96
CA ARG A 51 -29.04 -3.46 3.93
C ARG A 51 -29.43 -2.20 4.70
N PRO A 52 -28.48 -1.50 5.31
CA PRO A 52 -28.78 -0.28 6.08
C PRO A 52 -29.20 0.90 5.20
N LEU A 53 -28.93 0.84 3.88
CA LEU A 53 -29.32 1.88 2.92
C LEU A 53 -30.76 1.66 2.41
N ASN A 54 -31.44 2.75 2.10
CA ASN A 54 -32.68 2.67 1.32
C ASN A 54 -32.32 2.38 -0.14
N ILE A 55 -32.55 1.14 -0.56
CA ILE A 55 -32.21 0.64 -1.90
C ILE A 55 -33.40 0.55 -2.84
N SER A 56 -34.59 0.98 -2.42
CA SER A 56 -35.85 0.83 -3.17
C SER A 56 -35.85 1.57 -4.50
N GLN A 57 -35.00 2.57 -4.66
CA GLN A 57 -34.85 3.36 -5.89
C GLN A 57 -33.85 2.77 -6.89
N TYR A 58 -33.10 1.73 -6.51
CA TYR A 58 -32.05 1.14 -7.34
C TYR A 58 -32.48 -0.20 -7.93
N HIS A 59 -32.06 -0.47 -9.16
CA HIS A 59 -32.24 -1.77 -9.77
C HIS A 59 -31.13 -2.74 -9.31
N LEU A 60 -31.48 -3.68 -8.44
CA LEU A 60 -30.56 -4.73 -8.01
C LEU A 60 -30.58 -5.88 -9.01
N THR A 61 -29.39 -6.35 -9.38
CA THR A 61 -29.23 -7.56 -10.21
C THR A 61 -28.29 -8.57 -9.55
N GLU A 62 -28.48 -9.85 -9.88
CA GLU A 62 -27.57 -10.96 -9.55
C GLU A 62 -26.86 -11.47 -10.81
N ASP A 63 -27.23 -10.97 -11.99
CA ASP A 63 -26.63 -11.32 -13.26
C ASP A 63 -25.75 -10.18 -13.78
N ILE A 64 -24.47 -10.46 -13.94
CA ILE A 64 -23.50 -9.51 -14.50
C ILE A 64 -23.83 -9.10 -15.94
N ASN A 65 -24.51 -9.96 -16.70
CA ASN A 65 -24.87 -9.69 -18.07
C ASN A 65 -25.87 -8.53 -18.22
N ASP A 66 -26.69 -8.26 -17.20
CA ASP A 66 -27.57 -7.08 -17.17
C ASP A 66 -26.77 -5.78 -17.23
N ILE A 67 -25.49 -5.83 -16.81
CA ILE A 67 -24.58 -4.69 -16.78
C ILE A 67 -23.69 -4.67 -18.01
N LEU A 68 -23.07 -5.79 -18.34
CA LEU A 68 -22.09 -5.85 -19.43
C LEU A 68 -22.72 -5.64 -20.79
N ASN A 69 -23.99 -6.06 -20.98
CA ASN A 69 -24.73 -5.94 -22.23
C ASN A 69 -25.58 -4.65 -22.33
N ASP A 70 -25.69 -3.86 -21.24
CA ASP A 70 -26.41 -2.58 -21.28
C ASP A 70 -25.50 -1.47 -21.86
N ASN A 71 -25.72 -1.10 -23.11
CA ASN A 71 -24.96 -0.06 -23.80
C ASN A 71 -25.20 1.37 -23.23
N SER A 72 -26.18 1.54 -22.36
CA SER A 72 -26.44 2.83 -21.71
C SER A 72 -25.54 3.10 -20.50
N ILE A 73 -24.78 2.10 -20.04
CA ILE A 73 -23.84 2.24 -18.92
C ILE A 73 -22.51 2.77 -19.43
N ASP A 74 -22.09 3.91 -18.90
CA ASP A 74 -20.83 4.58 -19.23
C ASP A 74 -19.66 4.05 -18.37
N ILE A 75 -19.90 3.80 -17.08
CA ILE A 75 -18.87 3.43 -16.11
C ILE A 75 -19.30 2.22 -15.28
N VAL A 76 -18.39 1.27 -15.13
CA VAL A 76 -18.51 0.13 -14.21
C VAL A 76 -17.62 0.42 -12.98
N VAL A 77 -18.23 0.46 -11.81
CA VAL A 77 -17.54 0.66 -10.51
C VAL A 77 -17.48 -0.67 -9.76
N GLU A 78 -16.32 -1.24 -9.59
CA GLU A 78 -16.10 -2.53 -8.95
C GLU A 78 -15.55 -2.35 -7.52
N VAL A 79 -16.31 -2.83 -6.53
CA VAL A 79 -15.98 -2.76 -5.10
C VAL A 79 -16.36 -4.04 -4.36
N MET A 80 -16.23 -5.19 -5.06
CA MET A 80 -16.62 -6.50 -4.51
C MET A 80 -15.44 -7.27 -3.91
N GLY A 81 -14.25 -7.09 -4.47
CA GLY A 81 -13.07 -7.90 -4.18
C GLY A 81 -13.07 -9.27 -4.88
N GLY A 82 -12.00 -10.03 -4.67
CA GLY A 82 -11.74 -11.30 -5.35
C GLY A 82 -11.15 -11.10 -6.76
N ILE A 83 -10.40 -12.09 -7.26
CA ILE A 83 -9.76 -12.01 -8.57
C ILE A 83 -10.69 -12.60 -9.63
N GLU A 84 -11.08 -13.86 -9.46
CA GLU A 84 -12.00 -14.54 -10.37
C GLU A 84 -13.43 -14.59 -9.80
N PRO A 85 -14.46 -14.39 -10.59
CA PRO A 85 -14.48 -14.11 -12.04
C PRO A 85 -14.36 -12.61 -12.36
N THR A 86 -14.02 -11.74 -11.39
CA THR A 86 -14.07 -10.27 -11.51
C THR A 86 -13.18 -9.75 -12.63
N VAL A 87 -11.98 -10.32 -12.81
CA VAL A 87 -11.05 -9.90 -13.87
C VAL A 87 -11.68 -10.05 -15.27
N ASP A 88 -12.40 -11.13 -15.53
CA ASP A 88 -13.05 -11.34 -16.83
C ASP A 88 -14.21 -10.36 -17.07
N TRP A 89 -14.91 -9.98 -16.01
CA TRP A 89 -15.97 -8.97 -16.08
C TRP A 89 -15.39 -7.59 -16.41
N LEU A 90 -14.29 -7.20 -15.75
CA LEU A 90 -13.64 -5.92 -16.03
C LEU A 90 -13.04 -5.89 -17.44
N ARG A 91 -12.41 -6.98 -17.90
CA ARG A 91 -11.93 -7.12 -19.28
C ARG A 91 -13.06 -6.96 -20.30
N THR A 92 -14.21 -7.56 -20.02
CA THR A 92 -15.39 -7.46 -20.89
C THR A 92 -15.95 -6.04 -20.87
N ALA A 93 -16.04 -5.39 -19.73
CA ALA A 93 -16.48 -4.01 -19.60
C ALA A 93 -15.60 -3.06 -20.44
N LEU A 94 -14.26 -3.17 -20.31
CA LEU A 94 -13.30 -2.37 -21.09
C LEU A 94 -13.46 -2.60 -22.60
N LYS A 95 -13.56 -3.85 -23.04
CA LYS A 95 -13.81 -4.20 -24.46
C LYS A 95 -15.15 -3.67 -24.99
N ASN A 96 -16.16 -3.60 -24.13
CA ASN A 96 -17.46 -3.01 -24.43
C ASN A 96 -17.45 -1.48 -24.31
N LYS A 97 -16.26 -0.88 -24.26
CA LYS A 97 -16.03 0.57 -24.19
C LYS A 97 -16.66 1.25 -22.96
N LYS A 98 -16.76 0.53 -21.85
CA LYS A 98 -17.16 1.09 -20.56
C LYS A 98 -15.90 1.45 -19.78
N HIS A 99 -15.89 2.64 -19.16
CA HIS A 99 -14.85 2.99 -18.21
C HIS A 99 -14.94 2.09 -16.98
N VAL A 100 -13.81 1.83 -16.34
CA VAL A 100 -13.75 0.98 -15.15
C VAL A 100 -13.11 1.76 -13.99
N ILE A 101 -13.76 1.67 -12.83
CA ILE A 101 -13.21 2.14 -11.56
C ILE A 101 -13.20 0.96 -10.61
N THR A 102 -12.08 0.67 -9.96
CA THR A 102 -11.98 -0.48 -9.06
C THR A 102 -11.23 -0.13 -7.76
N ALA A 103 -11.69 -0.72 -6.66
CA ALA A 103 -10.99 -0.69 -5.37
C ALA A 103 -10.25 -2.01 -5.06
N ASN A 104 -10.19 -2.93 -6.01
CA ASN A 104 -9.78 -4.32 -5.83
C ASN A 104 -8.26 -4.48 -5.94
N LYS A 105 -7.56 -4.25 -4.83
CA LYS A 105 -6.11 -4.39 -4.75
C LYS A 105 -5.60 -5.78 -5.10
N ASP A 106 -6.39 -6.83 -4.76
CA ASP A 106 -5.98 -8.23 -5.00
C ASP A 106 -5.90 -8.51 -6.50
N LEU A 107 -6.90 -8.05 -7.25
CA LEU A 107 -6.96 -8.15 -8.69
C LEU A 107 -5.88 -7.28 -9.37
N LEU A 108 -5.71 -6.04 -8.91
CA LEU A 108 -4.75 -5.12 -9.49
C LEU A 108 -3.30 -5.54 -9.25
N ALA A 109 -2.97 -6.12 -8.09
CA ALA A 109 -1.62 -6.63 -7.82
C ALA A 109 -1.17 -7.70 -8.84
N VAL A 110 -2.11 -8.34 -9.55
CA VAL A 110 -1.82 -9.39 -10.54
C VAL A 110 -2.07 -8.93 -11.97
N HIS A 111 -3.09 -8.10 -12.20
CA HIS A 111 -3.61 -7.84 -13.55
C HIS A 111 -3.62 -6.36 -13.94
N LEU A 112 -3.00 -5.46 -13.16
CA LEU A 112 -3.05 -4.01 -13.43
C LEU A 112 -2.60 -3.68 -14.85
N LYS A 113 -1.39 -4.11 -15.24
CA LYS A 113 -0.85 -3.83 -16.59
C LYS A 113 -1.75 -4.34 -17.71
N LEU A 114 -2.29 -5.55 -17.56
CA LEU A 114 -3.23 -6.11 -18.53
C LEU A 114 -4.49 -5.25 -18.70
N LEU A 115 -5.06 -4.78 -17.60
CA LEU A 115 -6.27 -3.96 -17.61
C LEU A 115 -6.01 -2.55 -18.13
N GLU A 116 -4.84 -1.97 -17.85
CA GLU A 116 -4.43 -0.69 -18.42
C GLU A 116 -4.26 -0.77 -19.93
N ASP A 117 -3.57 -1.79 -20.43
CA ASP A 117 -3.41 -2.02 -21.87
C ASP A 117 -4.76 -2.16 -22.57
N LEU A 118 -5.68 -2.93 -21.97
CA LEU A 118 -7.04 -3.07 -22.51
C LEU A 118 -7.83 -1.75 -22.46
N ALA A 119 -7.66 -0.94 -21.44
CA ALA A 119 -8.31 0.36 -21.35
C ALA A 119 -7.79 1.30 -22.43
N GLU A 120 -6.49 1.35 -22.65
CA GLU A 120 -5.83 2.14 -23.69
C GLU A 120 -6.27 1.69 -25.11
N GLU A 121 -6.19 0.39 -25.41
CA GLU A 121 -6.62 -0.19 -26.69
C GLU A 121 -8.06 0.16 -27.04
N ASN A 122 -8.94 0.27 -26.06
CA ASN A 122 -10.36 0.57 -26.25
C ASN A 122 -10.74 2.05 -26.09
N GLY A 123 -9.78 2.93 -25.75
CA GLY A 123 -9.99 4.36 -25.57
C GLY A 123 -10.87 4.69 -24.36
N VAL A 124 -10.77 3.90 -23.29
CA VAL A 124 -11.52 4.07 -22.03
C VAL A 124 -10.59 4.20 -20.85
N ALA A 125 -11.09 4.72 -19.73
CA ALA A 125 -10.32 4.90 -18.52
C ALA A 125 -10.40 3.66 -17.63
N LEU A 126 -9.25 3.31 -17.01
CA LEU A 126 -9.17 2.50 -15.80
C LEU A 126 -8.71 3.41 -14.67
N LYS A 127 -9.47 3.47 -13.57
CA LYS A 127 -9.13 4.25 -12.37
C LYS A 127 -9.22 3.36 -11.13
N PHE A 128 -8.32 3.61 -10.16
CA PHE A 128 -8.19 2.70 -9.02
C PHE A 128 -7.62 3.36 -7.75
N GLU A 129 -7.91 4.65 -7.52
CA GLU A 129 -7.46 5.39 -6.33
C GLU A 129 -7.74 4.64 -5.03
N ALA A 130 -8.93 4.07 -4.93
CA ALA A 130 -9.39 3.36 -3.73
C ALA A 130 -8.66 2.04 -3.44
N SER A 131 -7.83 1.55 -4.35
CA SER A 131 -7.09 0.28 -4.18
C SER A 131 -5.86 0.42 -3.29
N VAL A 132 -5.30 1.63 -3.16
CA VAL A 132 -4.13 1.91 -2.33
C VAL A 132 -4.47 2.95 -1.28
N ALA A 133 -4.26 2.60 0.01
CA ALA A 133 -4.44 3.52 1.14
C ALA A 133 -5.82 4.21 1.24
N GLY A 134 -6.86 3.60 0.71
CA GLY A 134 -8.27 3.95 0.90
C GLY A 134 -8.61 5.40 0.56
N GLY A 135 -8.75 6.27 1.57
CA GLY A 135 -9.10 7.69 1.37
C GLY A 135 -7.92 8.61 1.08
N ILE A 136 -6.70 8.11 1.05
CA ILE A 136 -5.49 8.90 0.74
C ILE A 136 -5.32 8.97 -0.78
N PRO A 137 -5.27 10.17 -1.41
CA PRO A 137 -5.22 10.32 -2.86
C PRO A 137 -3.81 10.07 -3.43
N ILE A 138 -3.23 8.90 -3.19
CA ILE A 138 -1.84 8.58 -3.54
C ILE A 138 -1.65 8.22 -5.01
N VAL A 139 -2.58 7.48 -5.61
CA VAL A 139 -2.51 7.12 -7.04
C VAL A 139 -2.58 8.38 -7.90
N ASN A 140 -3.51 9.26 -7.60
CA ASN A 140 -3.65 10.54 -8.28
C ASN A 140 -2.46 11.48 -8.01
N ALA A 141 -1.93 11.48 -6.78
CA ALA A 141 -0.74 12.26 -6.46
C ALA A 141 0.47 11.81 -7.28
N ILE A 142 0.74 10.52 -7.38
CA ILE A 142 1.85 9.98 -8.17
C ILE A 142 1.63 10.28 -9.65
N ASN A 143 0.46 9.97 -10.21
CA ASN A 143 0.20 10.06 -11.63
C ASN A 143 0.06 11.49 -12.16
N ASN A 144 -0.43 12.43 -11.34
CA ASN A 144 -0.73 13.80 -11.79
C ASN A 144 0.05 14.86 -11.01
N GLY A 145 0.17 14.72 -9.70
CA GLY A 145 0.80 15.73 -8.85
C GLY A 145 2.32 15.67 -8.83
N LEU A 146 2.88 14.49 -8.95
CA LEU A 146 4.32 14.22 -8.88
C LEU A 146 4.93 13.80 -10.23
N ASN A 147 4.17 13.78 -11.30
CA ASN A 147 4.57 13.29 -12.63
C ASN A 147 5.75 14.06 -13.26
N ALA A 148 6.11 15.23 -12.72
CA ALA A 148 7.30 15.98 -13.14
C ALA A 148 8.59 15.52 -12.42
N ASN A 149 8.51 14.51 -11.55
CA ASN A 149 9.62 14.02 -10.74
C ASN A 149 9.97 12.58 -11.10
N ASN A 150 11.27 12.27 -11.00
CA ASN A 150 11.70 10.88 -10.92
C ASN A 150 11.58 10.42 -9.45
N ILE A 151 10.65 9.52 -9.18
CA ILE A 151 10.48 8.95 -7.86
C ILE A 151 11.57 7.89 -7.66
N SER A 152 12.44 8.07 -6.67
CA SER A 152 13.51 7.11 -6.35
C SER A 152 13.11 6.12 -5.27
N LYS A 153 12.22 6.55 -4.36
CA LYS A 153 11.81 5.75 -3.20
C LYS A 153 10.41 6.15 -2.76
N PHE A 154 9.64 5.16 -2.36
CA PHE A 154 8.50 5.37 -1.48
C PHE A 154 8.59 4.44 -0.27
N MET A 155 8.00 4.84 0.85
CA MET A 155 7.81 4.02 2.02
C MET A 155 6.56 4.45 2.78
N GLY A 156 5.90 3.51 3.48
CA GLY A 156 4.67 3.89 4.15
C GLY A 156 4.07 2.83 5.04
N ILE A 157 3.08 3.27 5.79
CA ILE A 157 2.18 2.43 6.58
C ILE A 157 0.94 2.19 5.72
N PHE A 158 0.89 1.04 5.06
CA PHE A 158 -0.16 0.66 4.10
C PHE A 158 -1.32 -0.12 4.73
N ASN A 159 -1.16 -0.57 5.97
CA ASN A 159 -2.15 -1.37 6.66
C ASN A 159 -2.49 -0.77 8.03
N GLY A 160 -3.77 -0.45 8.25
CA GLY A 160 -4.24 0.19 9.47
C GLY A 160 -4.30 -0.76 10.67
N THR A 161 -4.61 -2.04 10.46
CA THR A 161 -4.72 -3.05 11.52
C THR A 161 -3.37 -3.28 12.20
N SER A 162 -2.33 -3.54 11.40
CA SER A 162 -0.98 -3.73 11.94
C SER A 162 -0.43 -2.47 12.62
N ASN A 163 -0.72 -1.27 12.08
CA ASN A 163 -0.33 -0.03 12.74
C ASN A 163 -1.08 0.20 14.06
N PHE A 164 -2.38 -0.15 14.12
CA PHE A 164 -3.15 -0.09 15.36
C PHE A 164 -2.55 -1.00 16.42
N ILE A 165 -2.26 -2.27 16.08
CA ILE A 165 -1.65 -3.24 17.01
C ILE A 165 -0.32 -2.72 17.56
N LEU A 166 0.60 -2.28 16.70
CA LEU A 166 1.90 -1.75 17.11
C LEU A 166 1.79 -0.47 17.93
N SER A 167 0.80 0.39 17.63
CA SER A 167 0.51 1.60 18.42
C SER A 167 0.04 1.24 19.83
N LYS A 168 -0.88 0.29 19.96
CA LYS A 168 -1.36 -0.23 21.25
C LYS A 168 -0.22 -0.82 22.08
N MET A 169 0.59 -1.70 21.48
CA MET A 169 1.76 -2.27 22.14
C MET A 169 2.71 -1.20 22.66
N THR A 170 2.90 -0.12 21.88
CA THR A 170 3.81 0.97 22.23
C THR A 170 3.26 1.83 23.36
N HIS A 171 1.99 2.25 23.30
CA HIS A 171 1.42 3.22 24.25
C HIS A 171 0.86 2.58 25.51
N GLU A 172 0.25 1.41 25.39
CA GLU A 172 -0.44 0.75 26.51
C GLU A 172 0.40 -0.39 27.10
N GLN A 173 1.56 -0.69 26.54
CA GLN A 173 2.44 -1.78 26.99
C GLN A 173 1.72 -3.13 27.03
N THR A 174 0.80 -3.34 26.10
CA THR A 174 0.02 -4.57 25.96
C THR A 174 0.74 -5.58 25.05
N THR A 175 0.42 -6.86 25.16
CA THR A 175 0.99 -7.89 24.30
C THR A 175 0.41 -7.82 22.88
N PHE A 176 1.13 -8.40 21.91
CA PHE A 176 0.60 -8.54 20.54
C PHE A 176 -0.78 -9.21 20.52
N LYS A 177 -0.96 -10.29 21.30
CA LYS A 177 -2.22 -11.02 21.39
C LYS A 177 -3.36 -10.13 21.89
N ASP A 178 -3.16 -9.42 22.99
CA ASP A 178 -4.21 -8.57 23.57
C ASP A 178 -4.56 -7.40 22.64
N ALA A 179 -3.56 -6.81 21.98
CA ALA A 179 -3.76 -5.74 21.00
C ALA A 179 -4.53 -6.22 19.75
N LEU A 180 -4.28 -7.46 19.30
CA LEU A 180 -5.00 -8.07 18.20
C LEU A 180 -6.46 -8.37 18.59
N GLU A 181 -6.70 -8.94 19.76
CA GLU A 181 -8.06 -9.18 20.27
C GLU A 181 -8.86 -7.88 20.36
N GLU A 182 -8.23 -6.79 20.77
CA GLU A 182 -8.87 -5.47 20.78
C GLU A 182 -9.15 -4.95 19.37
N ALA A 183 -8.21 -5.11 18.43
CA ALA A 183 -8.44 -4.75 17.03
C ALA A 183 -9.64 -5.48 16.43
N GLN A 184 -9.79 -6.78 16.73
CA GLN A 184 -10.95 -7.59 16.33
C GLN A 184 -12.24 -7.09 16.96
N ARG A 185 -12.23 -6.81 18.27
CA ARG A 185 -13.40 -6.28 18.99
C ARG A 185 -13.89 -4.93 18.45
N LEU A 186 -12.97 -4.08 18.01
CA LEU A 186 -13.26 -2.77 17.42
C LEU A 186 -13.60 -2.84 15.93
N GLY A 187 -13.43 -4.01 15.29
CA GLY A 187 -13.72 -4.22 13.87
C GLY A 187 -12.60 -3.72 12.92
N PHE A 188 -11.39 -3.49 13.44
CA PHE A 188 -10.21 -3.19 12.63
C PHE A 188 -9.59 -4.45 12.04
N ALA A 189 -9.69 -5.59 12.73
CA ALA A 189 -9.25 -6.89 12.24
C ALA A 189 -10.45 -7.84 12.09
N GLU A 190 -10.39 -8.68 11.06
CA GLU A 190 -11.33 -9.80 10.87
C GLU A 190 -10.96 -10.99 11.77
N ALA A 191 -11.81 -12.03 11.77
CA ALA A 191 -11.55 -13.26 12.53
C ALA A 191 -10.25 -13.96 12.08
N ASP A 192 -9.95 -13.92 10.79
CA ASP A 192 -8.63 -14.30 10.23
C ASP A 192 -7.87 -13.03 9.86
N PRO A 193 -6.92 -12.59 10.69
CA PRO A 193 -6.17 -11.35 10.46
C PRO A 193 -4.86 -11.57 9.68
N THR A 194 -4.63 -12.77 9.14
CA THR A 194 -3.34 -13.17 8.55
C THR A 194 -2.84 -12.19 7.50
N ASP A 195 -3.69 -11.76 6.57
CA ASP A 195 -3.32 -10.80 5.53
C ASP A 195 -2.82 -9.45 6.11
N ASP A 196 -3.36 -9.05 7.26
CA ASP A 196 -2.97 -7.82 7.94
C ASP A 196 -1.66 -7.99 8.72
N VAL A 197 -1.60 -9.01 9.58
CA VAL A 197 -0.48 -9.16 10.52
C VAL A 197 0.78 -9.72 9.88
N GLU A 198 0.64 -10.55 8.83
CA GLU A 198 1.77 -11.04 8.04
C GLU A 198 2.15 -10.10 6.89
N GLY A 199 1.41 -8.98 6.71
CA GLY A 199 1.75 -7.91 5.79
C GLY A 199 1.37 -8.14 4.33
N VAL A 200 0.57 -9.17 4.02
CA VAL A 200 0.18 -9.51 2.64
C VAL A 200 -0.68 -8.42 2.02
N ASP A 201 -1.62 -7.82 2.78
CA ASP A 201 -2.40 -6.66 2.34
C ASP A 201 -1.49 -5.48 1.95
N ALA A 202 -0.50 -5.17 2.79
CA ALA A 202 0.47 -4.13 2.50
C ALA A 202 1.33 -4.46 1.27
N ALA A 203 1.73 -5.73 1.10
CA ALA A 203 2.54 -6.15 -0.04
C ALA A 203 1.80 -5.98 -1.39
N ARG A 204 0.50 -6.30 -1.46
CA ARG A 204 -0.32 -6.02 -2.65
C ARG A 204 -0.33 -4.54 -3.02
N LYS A 205 -0.45 -3.66 -2.02
CA LYS A 205 -0.41 -2.20 -2.22
C LYS A 205 0.99 -1.71 -2.62
N VAL A 206 2.04 -2.32 -2.09
CA VAL A 206 3.44 -2.05 -2.50
C VAL A 206 3.66 -2.43 -3.95
N VAL A 207 3.14 -3.56 -4.43
CA VAL A 207 3.20 -3.96 -5.85
C VAL A 207 2.57 -2.89 -6.75
N ILE A 208 1.35 -2.44 -6.41
CA ILE A 208 0.65 -1.41 -7.18
C ILE A 208 1.43 -0.09 -7.14
N THR A 209 1.89 0.33 -5.95
CA THR A 209 2.64 1.58 -5.78
C THR A 209 3.99 1.54 -6.50
N SER A 210 4.66 0.39 -6.55
CA SER A 210 5.91 0.19 -7.31
C SER A 210 5.68 0.38 -8.80
N TYR A 211 4.59 -0.18 -9.34
CA TYR A 211 4.23 0.03 -10.74
C TYR A 211 3.98 1.51 -11.05
N LEU A 212 3.21 2.19 -10.22
CA LEU A 212 2.91 3.62 -10.39
C LEU A 212 4.15 4.51 -10.29
N SER A 213 5.05 4.20 -9.33
CA SER A 213 6.22 5.03 -9.06
C SER A 213 7.36 4.80 -10.04
N PHE A 214 7.53 3.57 -10.53
CA PHE A 214 8.73 3.16 -11.27
C PHE A 214 8.43 2.62 -12.67
N ASN A 215 7.14 2.51 -13.05
CA ASN A 215 6.70 1.88 -14.30
C ASN A 215 7.29 0.47 -14.52
N GLN A 216 7.43 -0.30 -13.43
CA GLN A 216 7.98 -1.64 -13.44
C GLN A 216 7.00 -2.63 -12.82
N VAL A 217 6.69 -3.70 -13.56
CA VAL A 217 5.82 -4.77 -13.05
C VAL A 217 6.66 -5.69 -12.17
N ILE A 218 6.32 -5.75 -10.88
CA ILE A 218 6.85 -6.73 -9.93
C ILE A 218 5.73 -7.68 -9.50
N LYS A 219 6.08 -8.89 -9.11
CA LYS A 219 5.12 -9.86 -8.58
C LYS A 219 5.09 -9.81 -7.06
N LEU A 220 3.99 -10.26 -6.48
CA LEU A 220 3.87 -10.34 -5.01
C LEU A 220 5.02 -11.17 -4.38
N ASN A 221 5.44 -12.23 -5.05
CA ASN A 221 6.56 -13.08 -4.58
C ASN A 221 7.94 -12.42 -4.67
N ASP A 222 8.06 -11.29 -5.38
CA ASP A 222 9.31 -10.53 -5.46
C ASP A 222 9.43 -9.54 -4.28
N VAL A 223 8.35 -9.35 -3.51
CA VAL A 223 8.32 -8.49 -2.32
C VAL A 223 8.86 -9.29 -1.13
N LYS A 224 9.92 -8.81 -0.49
CA LYS A 224 10.38 -9.35 0.79
C LYS A 224 9.28 -9.12 1.84
N LEU A 225 8.77 -10.19 2.45
CA LEU A 225 7.64 -10.12 3.36
C LEU A 225 8.01 -10.66 4.74
N VAL A 226 7.83 -9.83 5.77
CA VAL A 226 7.99 -10.19 7.18
C VAL A 226 6.84 -9.56 7.97
N GLY A 227 6.06 -10.37 8.67
CA GLY A 227 4.93 -9.94 9.50
C GLY A 227 5.33 -9.35 10.86
N ILE A 228 4.33 -8.96 11.64
CA ILE A 228 4.50 -8.39 12.98
C ILE A 228 4.22 -9.39 14.11
N SER A 229 3.82 -10.61 13.81
CA SER A 229 3.40 -11.62 14.81
C SER A 229 4.50 -11.94 15.83
N ASP A 230 5.77 -11.84 15.42
CA ASP A 230 6.93 -12.10 16.26
C ASP A 230 7.41 -10.87 17.07
N ILE A 231 6.76 -9.71 16.93
CA ILE A 231 7.12 -8.51 17.67
C ILE A 231 6.63 -8.65 19.12
N THR A 232 7.56 -8.43 20.06
CA THR A 232 7.30 -8.53 21.50
C THR A 232 7.38 -7.17 22.19
N LEU A 233 6.90 -7.06 23.43
CA LEU A 233 7.09 -5.87 24.25
C LEU A 233 8.56 -5.56 24.50
N ALA A 234 9.42 -6.58 24.59
CA ALA A 234 10.85 -6.38 24.73
C ALA A 234 11.44 -5.65 23.50
N ASP A 235 10.96 -5.96 22.27
CA ASP A 235 11.36 -5.25 21.05
C ASP A 235 10.88 -3.79 21.06
N ILE A 236 9.61 -3.57 21.43
CA ILE A 236 9.02 -2.23 21.56
C ILE A 236 9.80 -1.35 22.56
N ASN A 237 10.11 -1.91 23.72
CA ASN A 237 10.83 -1.19 24.79
C ASN A 237 12.27 -0.89 24.39
N ALA A 238 12.97 -1.86 23.78
CA ALA A 238 14.33 -1.66 23.29
C ALA A 238 14.38 -0.59 22.17
N ALA A 239 13.45 -0.65 21.20
CA ALA A 239 13.34 0.39 20.19
C ALA A 239 13.08 1.77 20.81
N SER A 240 12.17 1.86 21.79
CA SER A 240 11.86 3.11 22.48
C SER A 240 13.06 3.68 23.25
N ALA A 241 13.84 2.84 23.92
CA ALA A 241 15.07 3.22 24.62
C ALA A 241 16.15 3.77 23.66
N LEU A 242 16.14 3.30 22.42
CA LEU A 242 17.03 3.77 21.34
C LEU A 242 16.47 4.98 20.55
N ASN A 243 15.34 5.56 20.97
CA ASN A 243 14.62 6.65 20.28
C ASN A 243 13.95 6.28 18.94
N TYR A 244 13.48 5.05 18.81
CA TYR A 244 12.75 4.57 17.65
C TYR A 244 11.35 4.06 18.01
N LYS A 245 10.51 3.93 16.99
CA LYS A 245 9.25 3.18 17.02
C LYS A 245 9.30 2.07 15.97
N ILE A 246 8.69 0.93 16.27
CA ILE A 246 8.53 -0.15 15.30
C ILE A 246 7.24 0.09 14.55
N LYS A 247 7.31 0.08 13.20
CA LYS A 247 6.16 0.16 12.27
C LYS A 247 6.29 -0.95 11.23
N LEU A 248 5.17 -1.46 10.73
CA LEU A 248 5.18 -2.31 9.53
C LEU A 248 5.25 -1.38 8.31
N ILE A 249 6.39 -1.35 7.66
CA ILE A 249 6.66 -0.45 6.53
C ILE A 249 6.67 -1.22 5.21
N GLY A 250 5.78 -0.81 4.30
CA GLY A 250 5.92 -1.13 2.89
C GLY A 250 6.88 -0.14 2.23
N LYS A 251 7.83 -0.64 1.45
CA LYS A 251 8.88 0.16 0.83
C LYS A 251 9.13 -0.32 -0.59
N GLY A 252 9.38 0.63 -1.49
CA GLY A 252 9.92 0.39 -2.83
C GLY A 252 11.05 1.38 -3.12
N THR A 253 12.12 0.89 -3.72
CA THR A 253 13.23 1.70 -4.25
C THR A 253 13.53 1.28 -5.68
N TYR A 254 13.93 2.24 -6.51
CA TYR A 254 14.36 1.99 -7.87
C TYR A 254 15.82 2.40 -8.03
N GLU A 255 16.67 1.40 -8.25
CA GLU A 255 18.12 1.58 -8.33
C GLU A 255 18.70 0.69 -9.43
N ASN A 256 19.55 1.26 -10.27
CA ASN A 256 20.28 0.53 -11.32
C ASN A 256 19.37 -0.29 -12.26
N GLY A 257 18.15 0.19 -12.54
CA GLY A 257 17.19 -0.52 -13.40
C GLY A 257 16.34 -1.59 -12.68
N TYR A 258 16.49 -1.75 -11.36
CA TYR A 258 15.78 -2.76 -10.57
C TYR A 258 14.91 -2.13 -9.49
N VAL A 259 13.76 -2.76 -9.26
CA VAL A 259 12.90 -2.44 -8.12
C VAL A 259 13.23 -3.37 -6.96
N ASN A 260 13.57 -2.80 -5.80
CA ASN A 260 13.61 -3.53 -4.55
C ASN A 260 12.36 -3.19 -3.75
N ALA A 261 11.59 -4.20 -3.36
CA ALA A 261 10.35 -4.01 -2.62
C ALA A 261 10.32 -4.89 -1.36
N SER A 262 9.84 -4.30 -0.26
CA SER A 262 9.68 -5.02 1.00
C SER A 262 8.46 -4.57 1.79
N VAL A 263 7.95 -5.46 2.64
CA VAL A 263 7.03 -5.18 3.74
C VAL A 263 7.58 -5.86 4.96
N GLU A 264 8.07 -5.09 5.90
CA GLU A 264 8.73 -5.64 7.09
C GLU A 264 8.68 -4.70 8.29
N PRO A 265 8.75 -5.22 9.53
CA PRO A 265 8.94 -4.39 10.71
C PRO A 265 10.18 -3.53 10.52
N THR A 266 10.03 -2.22 10.70
CA THR A 266 11.09 -1.24 10.50
C THR A 266 11.15 -0.32 11.71
N LEU A 267 12.35 -0.04 12.21
CA LEU A 267 12.55 0.95 13.25
C LEU A 267 12.60 2.34 12.60
N ILE A 268 11.63 3.17 12.96
CA ILE A 268 11.50 4.54 12.49
C ILE A 268 11.95 5.48 13.60
N HIS A 269 12.95 6.33 13.34
CA HIS A 269 13.42 7.31 14.32
C HIS A 269 12.28 8.24 14.74
N LYS A 270 12.19 8.57 16.04
CA LYS A 270 11.05 9.36 16.60
C LYS A 270 10.83 10.72 15.93
N ASN A 271 11.87 11.29 15.34
CA ASN A 271 11.79 12.58 14.63
C ASN A 271 11.31 12.43 13.17
N HIS A 272 11.22 11.23 12.62
CA HIS A 272 10.71 11.00 11.28
C HIS A 272 9.17 11.07 11.27
N GLN A 273 8.58 11.65 10.24
CA GLN A 273 7.15 11.90 10.14
C GLN A 273 6.30 10.64 10.27
N LEU A 274 6.75 9.51 9.71
CA LEU A 274 6.06 8.22 9.83
C LEU A 274 5.99 7.70 11.28
N ALA A 275 6.90 8.12 12.16
CA ALA A 275 6.85 7.72 13.57
C ALA A 275 5.63 8.32 14.31
N ALA A 276 5.07 9.41 13.82
CA ALA A 276 3.90 10.08 14.39
C ALA A 276 2.56 9.50 13.91
N VAL A 277 2.58 8.58 12.95
CA VAL A 277 1.37 7.94 12.41
C VAL A 277 0.92 6.83 13.34
N GLU A 278 -0.19 7.02 14.04
CA GLU A 278 -0.69 6.14 15.09
C GLU A 278 -2.06 5.54 14.77
N ASN A 279 -2.44 4.53 15.53
CA ASN A 279 -3.72 3.82 15.43
C ASN A 279 -3.96 3.23 14.04
N GLU A 280 -5.19 3.29 13.53
CA GLU A 280 -5.60 2.75 12.23
C GLU A 280 -5.21 3.62 11.02
N TYR A 281 -4.47 4.72 11.25
CA TYR A 281 -4.11 5.63 10.18
C TYR A 281 -2.97 5.09 9.31
N ASN A 282 -3.02 5.46 8.05
CA ASN A 282 -2.00 5.17 7.05
C ASN A 282 -1.25 6.44 6.65
N ALA A 283 -0.04 6.26 6.15
CA ALA A 283 0.71 7.33 5.51
C ALA A 283 1.69 6.76 4.48
N ILE A 284 1.84 7.47 3.37
CA ILE A 284 2.79 7.13 2.32
C ILE A 284 3.73 8.31 2.12
N TYR A 285 5.01 8.03 2.20
CA TYR A 285 6.12 8.96 2.06
C TYR A 285 6.79 8.69 0.73
N VAL A 286 6.90 9.70 -0.12
CA VAL A 286 7.43 9.60 -1.48
C VAL A 286 8.59 10.58 -1.64
N ILE A 287 9.68 10.14 -2.22
CA ILE A 287 10.88 10.93 -2.48
C ILE A 287 11.02 11.12 -3.98
N GLY A 288 10.87 12.36 -4.41
CA GLY A 288 11.10 12.80 -5.80
C GLY A 288 12.35 13.65 -5.90
N ASP A 289 12.98 13.61 -7.06
CA ASP A 289 14.25 14.32 -7.33
C ASP A 289 14.16 15.84 -7.27
N ALA A 290 13.01 16.40 -7.67
CA ALA A 290 12.78 17.84 -7.67
C ALA A 290 11.98 18.34 -6.47
N VAL A 291 10.92 17.60 -6.07
CA VAL A 291 10.03 18.00 -4.97
C VAL A 291 10.63 17.68 -3.59
N GLY A 292 11.58 16.73 -3.55
CA GLY A 292 12.09 16.17 -2.28
C GLY A 292 11.06 15.27 -1.61
N ASP A 293 10.99 15.36 -0.31
CA ASP A 293 10.18 14.51 0.56
C ASP A 293 8.75 15.01 0.64
N THR A 294 7.79 14.12 0.31
CA THR A 294 6.35 14.39 0.48
C THR A 294 5.68 13.29 1.28
N MET A 295 4.66 13.61 2.07
CA MET A 295 3.90 12.63 2.84
C MET A 295 2.40 12.85 2.67
N PHE A 296 1.70 11.76 2.42
CA PHE A 296 0.24 11.69 2.31
C PHE A 296 -0.29 10.87 3.49
N TYR A 297 -1.17 11.47 4.28
CA TYR A 297 -1.66 10.88 5.54
C TYR A 297 -3.18 10.91 5.60
N GLY A 298 -3.78 9.86 6.13
CA GLY A 298 -5.23 9.78 6.28
C GLY A 298 -5.73 8.39 6.69
N LYS A 299 -7.04 8.17 6.53
CA LYS A 299 -7.66 6.86 6.77
C LYS A 299 -7.40 5.93 5.59
N GLY A 300 -6.73 4.81 5.87
CA GLY A 300 -6.38 3.79 4.87
C GLY A 300 -7.51 2.86 4.46
N ALA A 301 -8.64 2.88 5.18
CA ALA A 301 -9.83 2.06 4.93
C ALA A 301 -11.09 2.72 5.51
N GLY A 302 -12.24 2.13 5.25
CA GLY A 302 -13.53 2.56 5.77
C GLY A 302 -14.53 2.96 4.70
N SER A 303 -15.81 2.82 4.99
CA SER A 303 -16.91 3.01 4.03
C SER A 303 -16.82 4.35 3.30
N LEU A 304 -16.81 5.46 4.05
CA LEU A 304 -16.79 6.79 3.47
C LEU A 304 -15.41 7.18 2.92
N ALA A 305 -14.32 6.81 3.60
CA ALA A 305 -12.97 7.13 3.16
C ALA A 305 -12.66 6.50 1.80
N THR A 306 -12.86 5.18 1.68
CA THR A 306 -12.66 4.45 0.42
C THR A 306 -13.71 4.84 -0.63
N GLY A 307 -14.96 5.04 -0.22
CA GLY A 307 -16.03 5.54 -1.10
C GLY A 307 -15.71 6.93 -1.69
N SER A 308 -15.06 7.80 -0.92
CA SER A 308 -14.62 9.12 -1.39
C SER A 308 -13.58 9.02 -2.52
N ALA A 309 -12.63 8.11 -2.43
CA ALA A 309 -11.66 7.86 -3.49
C ALA A 309 -12.33 7.33 -4.77
N VAL A 310 -13.28 6.40 -4.64
CA VAL A 310 -14.09 5.91 -5.78
C VAL A 310 -14.87 7.04 -6.44
N VAL A 311 -15.54 7.89 -5.65
CA VAL A 311 -16.32 9.02 -6.19
C VAL A 311 -15.39 10.06 -6.82
N SER A 312 -14.20 10.30 -6.27
CA SER A 312 -13.19 11.16 -6.90
C SER A 312 -12.79 10.64 -8.29
N ASP A 313 -12.58 9.32 -8.43
CA ASP A 313 -12.31 8.71 -9.72
C ASP A 313 -13.48 8.85 -10.70
N LEU A 314 -14.73 8.71 -10.23
CA LEU A 314 -15.93 8.98 -11.02
C LEU A 314 -15.95 10.41 -11.58
N LEU A 315 -15.64 11.40 -10.73
CA LEU A 315 -15.59 12.80 -11.15
C LEU A 315 -14.47 13.05 -12.16
N ASN A 316 -13.29 12.45 -11.94
CA ASN A 316 -12.16 12.55 -12.86
C ASN A 316 -12.51 11.98 -14.25
N VAL A 317 -13.13 10.80 -14.30
CA VAL A 317 -13.60 10.20 -15.56
C VAL A 317 -14.66 11.08 -16.24
N ALA A 318 -15.61 11.61 -15.47
CA ALA A 318 -16.67 12.47 -16.02
C ALA A 318 -16.14 13.77 -16.64
N LEU A 319 -15.13 14.39 -16.01
CA LEU A 319 -14.47 15.61 -16.51
C LEU A 319 -13.63 15.31 -17.77
N PHE A 320 -13.02 14.12 -17.83
CA PHE A 320 -12.29 13.67 -19.01
C PHE A 320 -13.19 13.59 -20.26
N PHE A 321 -14.42 13.09 -20.13
CA PHE A 321 -15.39 13.07 -21.24
C PHE A 321 -15.74 14.45 -21.82
N GLU A 322 -15.70 15.49 -21.00
CA GLU A 322 -16.04 16.86 -21.44
C GLU A 322 -14.89 17.55 -22.18
N SER A 323 -13.65 17.18 -21.84
CA SER A 323 -12.47 17.85 -22.40
C SER A 323 -12.12 17.44 -23.83
N ASN A 324 -12.79 16.45 -24.42
CA ASN A 324 -12.40 15.81 -25.70
C ASN A 324 -10.89 15.42 -25.78
N LEU A 325 -10.22 15.34 -24.64
CA LEU A 325 -8.87 14.83 -24.54
C LEU A 325 -8.92 13.31 -24.64
N HIS A 326 -8.94 12.80 -25.87
CA HIS A 326 -9.02 11.37 -26.19
C HIS A 326 -7.72 10.59 -25.91
N THR A 327 -6.72 11.23 -25.34
CA THR A 327 -5.47 10.57 -24.95
C THR A 327 -5.28 10.75 -23.44
N LEU A 328 -5.37 9.64 -22.69
CA LEU A 328 -4.64 9.56 -21.43
C LEU A 328 -3.20 9.96 -21.73
N PRO A 329 -2.52 10.77 -20.87
CA PRO A 329 -1.10 10.97 -21.07
C PRO A 329 -0.47 9.57 -21.13
N PRO A 330 0.32 9.27 -22.19
CA PRO A 330 1.00 7.99 -22.26
C PRO A 330 1.80 7.87 -20.96
N HIS A 331 1.63 6.77 -20.24
CA HIS A 331 2.65 6.39 -19.28
C HIS A 331 3.97 6.42 -20.07
N PHE A 332 4.93 7.18 -19.60
CA PHE A 332 6.21 7.32 -20.27
C PHE A 332 6.68 5.93 -20.68
N GLU A 333 6.69 5.64 -21.98
CA GLU A 333 7.37 4.47 -22.51
C GLU A 333 8.84 4.66 -22.16
N LEU A 334 9.26 4.12 -21.02
CA LEU A 334 10.69 3.86 -20.85
C LEU A 334 11.06 2.89 -21.97
N LYS A 335 11.89 3.34 -22.87
CA LYS A 335 12.42 2.57 -24.00
C LYS A 335 12.97 1.24 -23.50
N THR A 336 12.12 0.21 -23.51
CA THR A 336 12.46 -1.14 -23.02
C THR A 336 13.39 -1.87 -23.99
N GLU A 337 13.59 -1.38 -25.21
CA GLU A 337 14.46 -2.03 -26.21
C GLU A 337 15.92 -1.65 -26.05
N GLU A 338 16.26 -0.41 -25.67
CA GLU A 338 17.67 -0.01 -25.48
C GLU A 338 18.31 -0.55 -24.19
N THR A 339 17.50 -0.91 -23.19
CA THR A 339 18.02 -1.48 -21.93
C THR A 339 18.28 -2.98 -22.00
N LYS A 340 17.58 -3.73 -22.85
CA LYS A 340 17.84 -5.18 -23.02
C LYS A 340 19.16 -5.50 -23.70
N GLU A 341 19.59 -4.71 -24.70
CA GLU A 341 20.86 -4.95 -25.39
C GLU A 341 22.11 -4.54 -24.59
N MET A 342 21.96 -3.65 -23.57
CA MET A 342 23.08 -3.29 -22.69
C MET A 342 23.30 -4.28 -21.52
N MET A 343 22.36 -5.20 -21.26
CA MET A 343 22.40 -6.06 -20.08
C MET A 343 22.88 -7.49 -20.33
N ASP A 344 23.03 -7.91 -21.58
CA ASP A 344 23.61 -9.22 -21.90
C ASP A 344 25.15 -9.18 -21.75
N GLY A 345 25.65 -9.25 -20.51
CA GLY A 345 27.06 -9.43 -20.22
C GLY A 345 27.69 -8.62 -19.09
N ALA A 346 26.98 -7.69 -18.48
CA ALA A 346 27.47 -7.00 -17.29
C ALA A 346 26.86 -7.59 -16.02
N GLU A 347 27.70 -8.18 -15.17
CA GLU A 347 27.26 -8.43 -13.79
C GLU A 347 26.84 -7.09 -13.17
N PRO A 348 25.68 -7.02 -12.51
CA PRO A 348 25.20 -5.78 -11.90
C PRO A 348 26.25 -5.31 -10.89
N VAL A 349 26.82 -4.12 -11.13
CA VAL A 349 27.61 -3.43 -10.10
C VAL A 349 26.61 -3.01 -9.03
N VAL A 350 26.45 -3.84 -8.03
CA VAL A 350 25.68 -3.54 -6.83
C VAL A 350 26.46 -2.47 -6.07
N ILE A 351 26.16 -1.20 -6.32
CA ILE A 351 26.57 -0.14 -5.39
C ILE A 351 25.73 -0.39 -4.13
N GLN A 352 26.32 -1.05 -3.15
CA GLN A 352 25.67 -1.29 -1.87
C GLN A 352 25.52 0.07 -1.18
N GLU A 353 24.29 0.62 -1.18
CA GLU A 353 23.98 1.73 -0.29
C GLU A 353 24.25 1.31 1.17
N LYS A 354 24.82 2.26 1.94
CA LYS A 354 25.02 2.05 3.37
C LYS A 354 23.68 1.95 4.05
N SER A 355 23.40 0.78 4.57
CA SER A 355 22.14 0.47 5.23
C SER A 355 22.25 0.54 6.75
N ASN A 356 21.11 0.71 7.40
CA ASN A 356 21.00 0.80 8.85
C ASN A 356 20.15 -0.37 9.36
N TYR A 357 20.60 -0.99 10.45
CA TYR A 357 19.95 -2.19 10.97
C TYR A 357 19.74 -2.15 12.46
N TYR A 358 18.60 -2.67 12.89
CA TYR A 358 18.34 -3.11 14.25
C TYR A 358 18.58 -4.61 14.32
N ILE A 359 19.35 -5.05 15.30
CA ILE A 359 19.81 -6.43 15.44
C ILE A 359 19.55 -6.88 16.87
N VAL A 360 18.92 -8.02 17.05
CA VAL A 360 18.79 -8.69 18.35
C VAL A 360 19.75 -9.85 18.39
N ILE A 361 20.63 -9.87 19.39
CA ILE A 361 21.61 -10.96 19.60
C ILE A 361 21.48 -11.56 20.99
N SER A 362 21.85 -12.83 21.15
CA SER A 362 22.03 -13.41 22.48
C SER A 362 23.22 -12.79 23.17
N ASN A 363 23.09 -12.48 24.48
CA ASN A 363 24.17 -11.92 25.28
C ASN A 363 25.30 -12.93 25.58
N ASN A 364 25.00 -14.25 25.49
CA ASN A 364 25.95 -15.32 25.76
C ASN A 364 26.70 -15.16 27.09
N ASN A 365 26.04 -14.63 28.12
CA ASN A 365 26.59 -14.29 29.42
C ASN A 365 27.74 -13.24 29.38
N LYS A 366 27.84 -12.42 28.34
CA LYS A 366 28.77 -11.31 28.22
C LYS A 366 28.11 -10.01 28.67
N SER A 367 28.89 -9.11 29.27
CA SER A 367 28.40 -7.76 29.56
C SER A 367 28.17 -6.94 28.31
N LEU A 368 27.31 -5.92 28.42
CA LEU A 368 27.00 -4.98 27.34
C LEU A 368 28.27 -4.37 26.74
N GLU A 369 29.18 -3.91 27.61
CA GLU A 369 30.48 -3.29 27.24
C GLU A 369 31.34 -4.25 26.40
N LYS A 370 31.36 -5.54 26.78
CA LYS A 370 32.14 -6.55 26.07
C LYS A 370 31.52 -6.84 24.70
N VAL A 371 30.21 -6.92 24.62
CA VAL A 371 29.49 -7.09 23.35
C VAL A 371 29.70 -5.90 22.42
N GLU A 372 29.61 -4.68 22.96
CA GLU A 372 29.89 -3.46 22.20
C GLU A 372 31.30 -3.44 21.61
N TYR A 373 32.30 -3.77 22.42
CA TYR A 373 33.68 -3.88 21.98
C TYR A 373 33.86 -4.91 20.88
N ASP A 374 33.29 -6.10 21.07
CA ASP A 374 33.39 -7.22 20.08
C ASP A 374 32.74 -6.83 18.75
N ILE A 375 31.60 -6.14 18.76
CA ILE A 375 30.89 -5.68 17.56
C ILE A 375 31.67 -4.57 16.84
N LYS A 376 32.16 -3.55 17.56
CA LYS A 376 32.98 -2.47 16.97
C LYS A 376 34.21 -3.02 16.26
N LYS A 377 34.81 -4.07 16.78
CA LYS A 377 35.93 -4.73 16.15
C LYS A 377 35.57 -5.48 14.86
N LYS A 378 34.33 -5.95 14.76
CA LYS A 378 33.85 -6.78 13.62
C LYS A 378 33.18 -5.94 12.52
N LEU A 379 32.65 -4.78 12.89
CA LEU A 379 32.04 -3.81 11.96
C LEU A 379 32.83 -2.49 11.99
N PRO A 380 34.08 -2.46 11.54
CA PRO A 380 34.95 -1.31 11.69
C PRO A 380 34.52 -0.08 10.88
N PHE A 381 33.67 -0.25 9.87
CA PHE A 381 33.24 0.81 8.96
C PHE A 381 31.82 1.35 9.23
N HIS A 382 31.22 1.04 10.41
CA HIS A 382 29.92 1.60 10.78
C HIS A 382 30.02 3.10 11.10
N LYS A 383 28.92 3.84 10.83
CA LYS A 383 28.81 5.28 11.13
C LYS A 383 28.49 5.50 12.63
N SER A 384 27.53 4.75 13.15
CA SER A 384 27.15 4.77 14.56
C SER A 384 26.75 3.39 15.07
N LEU A 385 26.89 3.20 16.38
CA LEU A 385 26.50 1.98 17.09
C LEU A 385 25.84 2.36 18.40
N GLN A 386 24.63 1.86 18.64
CA GLN A 386 23.88 2.03 19.89
C GLN A 386 23.46 0.66 20.39
N LEU A 387 23.59 0.39 21.67
CA LEU A 387 23.21 -0.85 22.31
C LEU A 387 22.35 -0.59 23.54
N VAL A 388 21.38 -1.48 23.77
CA VAL A 388 20.60 -1.54 25.01
C VAL A 388 20.38 -3.00 25.41
N GLU A 389 20.16 -3.24 26.67
CA GLU A 389 19.65 -4.50 27.17
C GLU A 389 18.18 -4.62 26.74
N ARG A 390 17.85 -5.71 26.03
CA ARG A 390 16.48 -5.97 25.57
C ARG A 390 15.70 -6.79 26.59
N ASP A 391 16.33 -7.84 27.07
CA ASP A 391 15.86 -8.74 28.14
C ASP A 391 17.07 -9.43 28.82
N GLN A 392 16.82 -10.35 29.73
CA GLN A 392 17.88 -11.03 30.50
C GLN A 392 18.89 -11.79 29.61
N ASP A 393 18.45 -12.25 28.44
CA ASP A 393 19.23 -13.12 27.56
C ASP A 393 19.71 -12.45 26.28
N THR A 394 19.21 -11.23 25.98
CA THR A 394 19.47 -10.60 24.67
C THR A 394 19.78 -9.10 24.77
N TYR A 395 20.59 -8.62 23.82
CA TYR A 395 20.84 -7.22 23.56
C TYR A 395 20.22 -6.78 22.24
N ALA A 396 19.72 -5.56 22.19
CA ALA A 396 19.29 -4.89 20.99
C ALA A 396 20.32 -3.84 20.55
N ILE A 397 20.60 -3.83 19.25
CA ILE A 397 21.68 -3.06 18.67
C ILE A 397 21.14 -2.29 17.47
N ILE A 398 21.45 -1.00 17.38
CA ILE A 398 21.33 -0.27 16.12
C ILE A 398 22.72 0.00 15.59
N VAL A 399 22.97 -0.42 14.36
CA VAL A 399 24.17 -0.11 13.60
C VAL A 399 23.80 0.62 12.32
N THR A 400 24.49 1.73 12.03
CA THR A 400 24.20 2.55 10.87
C THR A 400 25.39 2.63 9.92
N GLY A 401 25.11 2.83 8.63
CA GLY A 401 26.13 3.09 7.62
C GLY A 401 26.99 1.88 7.28
N ILE A 402 26.42 0.67 7.29
CA ILE A 402 27.14 -0.55 6.90
C ILE A 402 26.78 -0.97 5.47
N GLU A 403 27.79 -1.44 4.74
CA GLU A 403 27.68 -1.86 3.33
C GLU A 403 27.33 -3.33 3.17
N THR A 404 27.40 -4.12 4.23
CA THR A 404 27.20 -5.57 4.19
C THR A 404 26.11 -5.97 5.19
N SER A 405 25.26 -6.96 4.83
CA SER A 405 24.29 -7.53 5.77
C SER A 405 24.98 -7.91 7.09
N PRO A 406 24.47 -7.40 8.24
CA PRO A 406 25.04 -7.71 9.56
C PRO A 406 25.00 -9.21 9.87
N GLU A 407 24.03 -9.94 9.31
CA GLU A 407 23.90 -11.40 9.48
C GLU A 407 25.14 -12.14 8.98
N LYS A 408 25.65 -11.76 7.78
CA LYS A 408 26.85 -12.37 7.22
C LYS A 408 28.08 -12.13 8.09
N VAL A 409 28.24 -10.92 8.61
CA VAL A 409 29.43 -10.52 9.39
C VAL A 409 29.39 -11.06 10.81
N LEU A 410 28.25 -10.92 11.49
CA LEU A 410 28.14 -11.25 12.92
C LEU A 410 27.99 -12.75 13.15
N ASN A 411 27.26 -13.49 12.30
CA ASN A 411 27.17 -14.95 12.41
C ASN A 411 28.55 -15.62 12.24
N GLN A 412 29.34 -15.17 11.26
CA GLN A 412 30.72 -15.65 11.08
C GLN A 412 31.61 -15.33 12.29
N SER A 413 31.22 -14.40 13.13
CA SER A 413 31.94 -13.93 14.30
C SER A 413 31.48 -14.58 15.61
N GLY A 414 30.58 -15.57 15.53
CA GLY A 414 30.09 -16.33 16.69
C GLY A 414 29.00 -15.63 17.50
N PHE A 415 28.37 -14.58 16.96
CA PHE A 415 27.17 -14.00 17.54
C PHE A 415 25.94 -14.82 17.12
N ASN A 416 25.04 -15.05 18.06
CA ASN A 416 23.76 -15.71 17.77
C ASN A 416 22.69 -14.62 17.54
N ILE A 417 22.45 -14.30 16.26
CA ILE A 417 21.46 -13.33 15.84
C ILE A 417 20.06 -13.95 15.96
N LYS A 418 19.14 -13.21 16.57
CA LYS A 418 17.73 -13.60 16.74
C LYS A 418 16.82 -12.87 15.78
N LYS A 419 17.06 -11.57 15.54
CA LYS A 419 16.24 -10.72 14.66
C LYS A 419 17.13 -9.69 13.97
N VAL A 420 16.75 -9.33 12.73
CA VAL A 420 17.34 -8.20 12.01
C VAL A 420 16.21 -7.45 11.32
N TYR A 421 16.10 -6.15 11.59
CA TYR A 421 15.13 -5.27 10.94
C TYR A 421 15.83 -4.03 10.37
N PRO A 422 15.34 -3.44 9.28
CA PRO A 422 15.83 -2.17 8.76
C PRO A 422 15.55 -1.02 9.72
N VAL A 423 16.36 0.04 9.62
CA VAL A 423 16.22 1.29 10.37
C VAL A 423 16.16 2.46 9.40
N GLU A 424 15.17 3.34 9.56
CA GLU A 424 14.93 4.50 8.69
C GLU A 424 14.87 5.81 9.52
N GLY A 425 15.15 6.94 8.85
CA GLY A 425 15.09 8.28 9.46
C GLY A 425 16.29 8.65 10.31
N VAL A 426 17.48 8.12 10.00
CA VAL A 426 18.73 8.36 10.74
C VAL A 426 19.54 9.50 10.12
#